data_f53ec29edf6dff482f18753abc04b40f
#
_entry.id   f53ec29edf6dff482f18753abc04b40f
#
_cell.length_a   1.000
_cell.length_b   1.000
_cell.length_c   1.000
_cell.angle_alpha   90.00
_cell.angle_beta   90.00
_cell.angle_gamma   90.00
#
_symmetry.space_group_name_H-M   'P 1'
#
loop_
_entity.id
_entity.type
_entity.pdbx_description
1 polymer ?
#
loop_
_entity_poly.entity_id
_entity_poly.type
_entity_poly.pdbx_seq_one_letter_code
_entity_poly.pdbx_strand_id
1 'polypeptide(L)'
;MVALTATSEEHAQVSSADLENLVATTNTMAQLSGEIEQTLQNFKDDFAMVKKETGTIENISNQTNLLALNASIEAARAGDAGRGFAVVADQIRSLSNETKTSSGQIWQALSHLEETSDKMTSAMEETLKLIQLTLDKVTLAGHNITQIASDAKQLGDNIQVIDTAMKEVETSNLHLVNNLEQVTHIVSDMTDRIADSNEISSRMVSKYTESAENIDSIEKVIGALMCELGIGGFMGTEDIQPGMK
;
A
#
# COMPACT_ATOMS: atom_id res chain seq x y z
N MET A 1 -5.82 -17.88 -5.70
CA MET A 1 -5.37 -17.05 -4.56
C MET A 1 -3.89 -17.24 -4.24
N VAL A 2 -3.36 -18.46 -4.14
CA VAL A 2 -1.92 -18.74 -3.92
C VAL A 2 -1.02 -18.04 -4.97
N ALA A 3 -1.43 -18.02 -6.25
CA ALA A 3 -0.69 -17.30 -7.29
C ALA A 3 -0.61 -15.79 -7.03
N LEU A 4 -1.64 -15.18 -6.45
CA LEU A 4 -1.67 -13.73 -6.16
C LEU A 4 -0.71 -13.37 -5.02
N THR A 5 -0.58 -14.21 -3.99
CA THR A 5 0.37 -13.98 -2.89
C THR A 5 1.81 -14.11 -3.37
N ALA A 6 2.12 -15.10 -4.21
CA ALA A 6 3.43 -15.26 -4.82
C ALA A 6 3.80 -14.05 -5.72
N THR A 7 2.86 -13.55 -6.52
CA THR A 7 3.08 -12.33 -7.32
C THR A 7 3.30 -11.10 -6.43
N SER A 8 2.60 -10.99 -5.30
CA SER A 8 2.81 -9.88 -4.35
C SER A 8 4.18 -9.93 -3.68
N GLU A 9 4.69 -11.11 -3.33
CA GLU A 9 6.06 -11.30 -2.82
C GLU A 9 7.11 -10.91 -3.88
N GLU A 10 6.92 -11.33 -5.14
CA GLU A 10 7.80 -10.97 -6.25
C GLU A 10 7.83 -9.44 -6.46
N HIS A 11 6.66 -8.79 -6.49
CA HIS A 11 6.58 -7.33 -6.60
C HIS A 11 7.26 -6.62 -5.43
N ALA A 12 7.15 -7.14 -4.22
CA ALA A 12 7.84 -6.58 -3.06
C ALA A 12 9.37 -6.70 -3.19
N GLN A 13 9.88 -7.84 -3.69
CA GLN A 13 11.31 -8.02 -3.94
C GLN A 13 11.84 -7.08 -5.02
N VAL A 14 11.15 -6.95 -6.15
CA VAL A 14 11.52 -6.01 -7.22
C VAL A 14 11.52 -4.57 -6.70
N SER A 15 10.47 -4.18 -6.00
CA SER A 15 10.37 -2.84 -5.42
C SER A 15 11.46 -2.55 -4.39
N SER A 16 11.89 -3.56 -3.60
CA SER A 16 13.01 -3.44 -2.67
C SER A 16 14.33 -3.18 -3.39
N ALA A 17 14.60 -3.91 -4.49
CA ALA A 17 15.79 -3.70 -5.31
C ALA A 17 15.79 -2.31 -5.99
N ASP A 18 14.63 -1.84 -6.45
CA ASP A 18 14.48 -0.49 -7.01
C ASP A 18 14.76 0.61 -5.97
N LEU A 19 14.31 0.41 -4.73
CA LEU A 19 14.62 1.34 -3.64
C LEU A 19 16.11 1.36 -3.27
N GLU A 20 16.79 0.21 -3.28
CA GLU A 20 18.25 0.15 -3.07
C GLU A 20 19.00 0.93 -4.15
N ASN A 21 18.60 0.79 -5.42
CA ASN A 21 19.14 1.57 -6.52
C ASN A 21 18.87 3.07 -6.37
N LEU A 22 17.68 3.43 -5.88
CA LEU A 22 17.32 4.83 -5.62
C LEU A 22 18.17 5.43 -4.48
N VAL A 23 18.44 4.66 -3.42
CA VAL A 23 19.37 5.06 -2.34
C VAL A 23 20.77 5.30 -2.90
N ALA A 24 21.29 4.37 -3.69
CA ALA A 24 22.62 4.51 -4.31
C ALA A 24 22.71 5.76 -5.20
N THR A 25 21.70 5.99 -6.04
CA THR A 25 21.62 7.17 -6.90
C THR A 25 21.54 8.46 -6.08
N THR A 26 20.73 8.48 -5.04
CA THR A 26 20.55 9.64 -4.16
C THR A 26 21.84 9.96 -3.40
N ASN A 27 22.59 8.95 -2.94
CA ASN A 27 23.90 9.13 -2.32
C ASN A 27 24.92 9.70 -3.33
N THR A 28 24.90 9.25 -4.58
CA THR A 28 25.74 9.83 -5.64
C THR A 28 25.39 11.30 -5.88
N MET A 29 24.09 11.66 -5.88
CA MET A 29 23.65 13.05 -5.98
C MET A 29 24.16 13.90 -4.79
N ALA A 30 24.15 13.36 -3.56
CA ALA A 30 24.69 14.04 -2.38
C ALA A 30 26.20 14.32 -2.55
N GLN A 31 26.95 13.33 -3.01
CA GLN A 31 28.38 13.49 -3.25
C GLN A 31 28.66 14.56 -4.32
N LEU A 32 27.99 14.48 -5.48
CA LEU A 32 28.15 15.47 -6.56
C LEU A 32 27.78 16.88 -6.10
N SER A 33 26.73 17.02 -5.29
CA SER A 33 26.33 18.31 -4.71
C SER A 33 27.42 18.89 -3.80
N GLY A 34 28.06 18.04 -3.00
CA GLY A 34 29.21 18.45 -2.17
C GLY A 34 30.42 18.86 -2.99
N GLU A 35 30.71 18.17 -4.10
CA GLU A 35 31.80 18.55 -5.04
C GLU A 35 31.52 19.91 -5.72
N ILE A 36 30.25 20.18 -6.07
CA ILE A 36 29.83 21.46 -6.64
C ILE A 36 29.98 22.57 -5.57
N GLU A 37 29.58 22.34 -4.34
CA GLU A 37 29.74 23.30 -3.24
C GLU A 37 31.23 23.68 -3.03
N GLN A 38 32.11 22.68 -3.02
CA GLN A 38 33.56 22.92 -2.94
C GLN A 38 34.07 23.71 -4.13
N THR A 39 33.58 23.42 -5.33
CA THR A 39 33.96 24.15 -6.55
C THR A 39 33.51 25.61 -6.48
N LEU A 40 32.28 25.85 -6.00
CA LEU A 40 31.76 27.21 -5.80
C LEU A 40 32.59 28.01 -4.78
N GLN A 41 33.04 27.34 -3.70
CA GLN A 41 33.91 27.98 -2.73
C GLN A 41 35.27 28.39 -3.37
N ASN A 42 35.87 27.52 -4.16
CA ASN A 42 37.11 27.85 -4.89
C ASN A 42 36.88 29.01 -5.86
N PHE A 43 35.75 29.08 -6.58
CA PHE A 43 35.39 30.22 -7.41
C PHE A 43 35.32 31.54 -6.64
N LYS A 44 34.72 31.53 -5.45
CA LYS A 44 34.64 32.72 -4.58
C LYS A 44 36.03 33.22 -4.19
N ASP A 45 36.93 32.30 -3.85
CA ASP A 45 38.31 32.63 -3.48
C ASP A 45 39.10 33.23 -4.69
N ASP A 46 38.92 32.63 -5.90
CA ASP A 46 39.51 33.13 -7.13
C ASP A 46 38.96 34.51 -7.49
N PHE A 47 37.65 34.75 -7.36
CA PHE A 47 37.09 36.10 -7.62
C PHE A 47 37.61 37.13 -6.63
N ALA A 48 37.76 36.79 -5.36
CA ALA A 48 38.35 37.69 -4.37
C ALA A 48 39.81 38.07 -4.74
N MET A 49 40.56 37.10 -5.25
CA MET A 49 41.94 37.34 -5.72
C MET A 49 41.96 38.27 -6.95
N VAL A 50 41.15 37.98 -7.99
CA VAL A 50 41.06 38.79 -9.21
C VAL A 50 40.58 40.21 -8.89
N LYS A 51 39.63 40.36 -7.97
CA LYS A 51 39.11 41.66 -7.49
C LYS A 51 40.21 42.50 -6.85
N LYS A 52 41.06 41.86 -6.01
CA LYS A 52 42.23 42.50 -5.40
C LYS A 52 43.25 42.99 -6.45
N GLU A 53 43.58 42.14 -7.43
CA GLU A 53 44.53 42.49 -8.50
C GLU A 53 43.98 43.61 -9.42
N THR A 54 42.65 43.57 -9.71
CA THR A 54 41.98 44.63 -10.45
C THR A 54 42.05 45.97 -9.72
N GLY A 55 41.89 45.97 -8.38
CA GLY A 55 42.09 47.16 -7.55
C GLY A 55 43.53 47.65 -7.58
N THR A 56 44.52 46.76 -7.64
CA THR A 56 45.94 47.13 -7.82
C THR A 56 46.20 47.81 -9.17
N ILE A 57 45.61 47.27 -10.26
CA ILE A 57 45.68 47.86 -11.60
C ILE A 57 45.08 49.28 -11.64
N GLU A 58 43.92 49.49 -10.99
CA GLU A 58 43.27 50.77 -10.86
C GLU A 58 44.20 51.80 -10.15
N ASN A 59 44.84 51.37 -9.05
CA ASN A 59 45.81 52.23 -8.32
C ASN A 59 47.00 52.59 -9.17
N ILE A 60 47.59 51.64 -9.92
CA ILE A 60 48.69 51.88 -10.85
C ILE A 60 48.27 52.89 -11.96
N SER A 61 47.03 52.67 -12.50
CA SER A 61 46.48 53.57 -13.51
C SER A 61 46.32 55.02 -12.99
N ASN A 62 45.83 55.17 -11.75
CA ASN A 62 45.75 56.51 -11.11
C ASN A 62 47.09 57.11 -10.89
N GLN A 63 48.14 56.41 -10.47
CA GLN A 63 49.50 56.87 -10.30
C GLN A 63 50.11 57.26 -11.65
N THR A 64 49.91 56.42 -12.68
CA THR A 64 50.44 56.70 -14.04
C THR A 64 49.78 57.94 -14.66
N ASN A 65 48.46 58.11 -14.43
CA ASN A 65 47.73 59.31 -14.86
C ASN A 65 48.32 60.62 -14.22
N LEU A 66 48.64 60.55 -12.89
CA LEU A 66 49.27 61.67 -12.18
C LEU A 66 50.68 61.92 -12.67
N LEU A 67 51.48 60.88 -12.94
CA LEU A 67 52.84 61.05 -13.52
C LEU A 67 52.78 61.65 -14.92
N ALA A 68 51.87 61.20 -15.76
CA ALA A 68 51.63 61.72 -17.09
C ALA A 68 51.20 63.20 -17.06
N LEU A 69 50.31 63.56 -16.12
CA LEU A 69 49.93 64.98 -15.93
C LEU A 69 51.12 65.85 -15.54
N ASN A 70 51.96 65.42 -14.62
CA ASN A 70 53.14 66.14 -14.20
C ASN A 70 54.15 66.28 -15.37
N ALA A 71 54.31 65.23 -16.17
CA ALA A 71 55.14 65.25 -17.36
C ALA A 71 54.63 66.25 -18.45
N SER A 72 53.28 66.27 -18.66
CA SER A 72 52.65 67.19 -19.58
C SER A 72 52.84 68.66 -19.14
N ILE A 73 52.74 68.93 -17.83
CA ILE A 73 53.01 70.29 -17.28
C ILE A 73 54.47 70.70 -17.50
N GLU A 74 55.43 69.82 -17.24
CA GLU A 74 56.87 70.19 -17.40
C GLU A 74 57.24 70.30 -18.89
N ALA A 75 56.64 69.50 -19.75
CA ALA A 75 56.81 69.62 -21.20
C ALA A 75 56.27 70.98 -21.71
N ALA A 76 55.13 71.45 -21.21
CA ALA A 76 54.56 72.74 -21.50
C ALA A 76 55.53 73.92 -21.03
N ARG A 77 56.15 73.69 -19.88
CA ARG A 77 57.14 74.64 -19.30
C ARG A 77 58.40 74.79 -20.11
N ALA A 78 58.82 73.73 -20.84
CA ALA A 78 59.96 73.70 -21.72
C ALA A 78 59.71 74.37 -23.09
N GLY A 79 58.49 74.84 -23.37
CA GLY A 79 58.11 75.51 -24.62
C GLY A 79 58.26 74.62 -25.85
N ASP A 80 58.88 75.21 -26.94
CA ASP A 80 59.05 74.46 -28.21
C ASP A 80 59.90 73.20 -28.11
N ALA A 81 60.87 73.18 -27.21
CA ALA A 81 61.71 71.99 -26.95
C ALA A 81 60.90 70.80 -26.31
N GLY A 82 59.82 71.12 -25.65
CA GLY A 82 58.95 70.09 -24.94
C GLY A 82 57.78 69.52 -25.77
N ARG A 83 57.51 70.03 -26.97
CA ARG A 83 56.29 69.62 -27.76
C ARG A 83 56.14 68.11 -27.99
N GLY A 84 57.28 67.46 -28.32
CA GLY A 84 57.24 65.98 -28.50
C GLY A 84 56.93 65.23 -27.21
N PHE A 85 57.44 65.68 -26.07
CA PHE A 85 57.21 65.12 -24.76
C PHE A 85 55.74 65.35 -24.28
N ALA A 86 55.15 66.49 -24.58
CA ALA A 86 53.78 66.82 -24.26
C ALA A 86 52.80 65.83 -24.94
N VAL A 87 53.00 65.49 -26.21
CA VAL A 87 52.21 64.56 -26.97
C VAL A 87 52.29 63.13 -26.34
N VAL A 88 53.50 62.70 -25.97
CA VAL A 88 53.68 61.39 -25.29
C VAL A 88 53.00 61.38 -23.93
N ALA A 89 53.15 62.44 -23.14
CA ALA A 89 52.51 62.56 -21.83
C ALA A 89 50.96 62.52 -21.95
N ASP A 90 50.37 63.23 -22.90
CA ASP A 90 48.94 63.22 -23.14
C ASP A 90 48.45 61.82 -23.60
N GLN A 91 49.25 61.09 -24.41
CA GLN A 91 48.94 59.72 -24.82
C GLN A 91 48.97 58.73 -23.63
N ILE A 92 49.99 58.85 -22.74
CA ILE A 92 50.09 58.05 -21.52
C ILE A 92 48.88 58.33 -20.60
N ARG A 93 48.52 59.62 -20.49
CA ARG A 93 47.32 60.00 -19.68
C ARG A 93 46.03 59.41 -20.23
N SER A 94 45.85 59.44 -21.56
CA SER A 94 44.68 58.79 -22.20
C SER A 94 44.66 57.30 -21.95
N LEU A 95 45.76 56.57 -22.10
CA LEU A 95 45.88 55.13 -21.86
C LEU A 95 45.61 54.75 -20.38
N SER A 96 46.13 55.62 -19.47
CA SER A 96 45.84 55.42 -18.04
C SER A 96 44.34 55.52 -17.71
N ASN A 97 43.62 56.49 -18.28
CA ASN A 97 42.19 56.65 -18.11
C ASN A 97 41.42 55.50 -18.74
N GLU A 98 41.83 55.03 -19.91
CA GLU A 98 41.22 53.83 -20.54
C GLU A 98 41.43 52.55 -19.70
N THR A 99 42.64 52.35 -19.17
CA THR A 99 42.97 51.25 -18.25
C THR A 99 42.10 51.31 -16.99
N LYS A 100 41.91 52.47 -16.39
CA LYS A 100 41.06 52.70 -15.24
C LYS A 100 39.60 52.35 -15.54
N THR A 101 39.06 52.76 -16.69
CA THR A 101 37.69 52.44 -17.12
C THR A 101 37.54 50.96 -17.32
N SER A 102 38.47 50.27 -17.96
CA SER A 102 38.47 48.82 -18.16
C SER A 102 38.53 48.08 -16.82
N SER A 103 39.35 48.51 -15.88
CA SER A 103 39.40 47.94 -14.51
C SER A 103 38.07 48.08 -13.78
N GLY A 104 37.38 49.22 -13.94
CA GLY A 104 36.03 49.42 -13.38
C GLY A 104 34.98 48.48 -13.97
N GLN A 105 35.08 48.22 -15.28
CA GLN A 105 34.19 47.23 -15.95
C GLN A 105 34.46 45.81 -15.45
N ILE A 106 35.72 45.42 -15.29
CA ILE A 106 36.09 44.11 -14.70
C ILE A 106 35.54 44.00 -13.28
N TRP A 107 35.65 45.04 -12.47
CA TRP A 107 35.13 45.05 -11.10
C TRP A 107 33.62 44.84 -11.05
N GLN A 108 32.85 45.45 -11.95
CA GLN A 108 31.41 45.24 -12.07
C GLN A 108 31.07 43.79 -12.47
N ALA A 109 31.81 43.25 -13.45
CA ALA A 109 31.63 41.86 -13.88
C ALA A 109 31.90 40.86 -12.73
N LEU A 110 32.99 41.08 -11.97
CA LEU A 110 33.32 40.24 -10.79
C LEU A 110 32.26 40.34 -9.71
N SER A 111 31.70 41.51 -9.43
CA SER A 111 30.61 41.66 -8.45
C SER A 111 29.35 40.93 -8.86
N HIS A 112 29.02 40.90 -10.16
CA HIS A 112 27.89 40.10 -10.67
C HIS A 112 28.15 38.60 -10.58
N LEU A 113 29.39 38.15 -10.83
CA LEU A 113 29.80 36.76 -10.68
C LEU A 113 29.74 36.29 -9.21
N GLU A 114 30.14 37.16 -8.27
CA GLU A 114 30.04 36.93 -6.82
C GLU A 114 28.57 36.70 -6.40
N GLU A 115 27.67 37.62 -6.82
CA GLU A 115 26.22 37.48 -6.57
C GLU A 115 25.64 36.20 -7.16
N THR A 116 26.07 35.82 -8.36
CA THR A 116 25.63 34.60 -9.03
C THR A 116 26.11 33.35 -8.27
N SER A 117 27.38 33.37 -7.81
CA SER A 117 27.95 32.29 -7.00
C SER A 117 27.23 32.11 -5.67
N ASP A 118 26.82 33.22 -5.03
CA ASP A 118 26.02 33.16 -3.78
C ASP A 118 24.64 32.50 -4.01
N LYS A 119 23.97 32.87 -5.12
CA LYS A 119 22.70 32.24 -5.51
C LYS A 119 22.86 30.72 -5.78
N MET A 120 23.96 30.34 -6.45
CA MET A 120 24.26 28.92 -6.70
C MET A 120 24.53 28.16 -5.39
N THR A 121 25.25 28.77 -4.44
CA THR A 121 25.48 28.17 -3.11
C THR A 121 24.17 27.93 -2.39
N SER A 122 23.27 28.92 -2.36
CA SER A 122 21.95 28.77 -1.73
C SER A 122 21.09 27.68 -2.40
N ALA A 123 21.12 27.59 -3.73
CA ALA A 123 20.40 26.53 -4.46
C ALA A 123 20.98 25.14 -4.17
N MET A 124 22.32 25.04 -3.97
CA MET A 124 22.96 23.78 -3.57
C MET A 124 22.57 23.34 -2.16
N GLU A 125 22.51 24.26 -1.20
CA GLU A 125 22.04 23.97 0.17
C GLU A 125 20.60 23.44 0.14
N GLU A 126 19.73 24.03 -0.67
CA GLU A 126 18.35 23.53 -0.83
C GLU A 126 18.31 22.15 -1.48
N THR A 127 19.16 21.92 -2.49
CA THR A 127 19.29 20.61 -3.14
C THR A 127 19.71 19.52 -2.14
N LEU A 128 20.70 19.80 -1.27
CA LEU A 128 21.12 18.87 -0.21
C LEU A 128 20.00 18.55 0.78
N LYS A 129 19.17 19.53 1.15
CA LYS A 129 17.98 19.29 1.98
C LYS A 129 16.96 18.37 1.31
N LEU A 130 16.73 18.58 0.01
CA LEU A 130 15.81 17.72 -0.77
C LEU A 130 16.34 16.29 -0.89
N ILE A 131 17.66 16.13 -1.07
CA ILE A 131 18.32 14.83 -1.08
C ILE A 131 18.10 14.10 0.24
N GLN A 132 18.32 14.76 1.39
CA GLN A 132 18.08 14.17 2.70
C GLN A 132 16.61 13.76 2.88
N LEU A 133 15.68 14.63 2.52
CA LEU A 133 14.25 14.31 2.57
C LEU A 133 13.88 13.10 1.68
N THR A 134 14.54 12.97 0.53
CA THR A 134 14.34 11.84 -0.38
C THR A 134 14.83 10.55 0.26
N LEU A 135 16.01 10.53 0.90
CA LEU A 135 16.54 9.37 1.62
C LEU A 135 15.61 8.93 2.75
N ASP A 136 15.06 9.87 3.52
CA ASP A 136 14.11 9.57 4.59
C ASP A 136 12.84 8.92 4.04
N LYS A 137 12.31 9.44 2.93
CA LYS A 137 11.12 8.88 2.27
C LYS A 137 11.37 7.50 1.67
N VAL A 138 12.54 7.28 1.07
CA VAL A 138 12.93 5.98 0.52
C VAL A 138 13.06 4.94 1.64
N THR A 139 13.63 5.31 2.78
CA THR A 139 13.72 4.44 3.96
C THR A 139 12.33 4.04 4.47
N LEU A 140 11.40 4.99 4.55
CA LEU A 140 10.02 4.71 4.93
C LEU A 140 9.31 3.80 3.91
N ALA A 141 9.51 4.05 2.61
CA ALA A 141 8.96 3.20 1.55
C ALA A 141 9.50 1.77 1.65
N GLY A 142 10.79 1.58 1.95
CA GLY A 142 11.40 0.28 2.17
C GLY A 142 10.75 -0.49 3.34
N HIS A 143 10.48 0.20 4.44
CA HIS A 143 9.76 -0.40 5.57
C HIS A 143 8.34 -0.86 5.16
N ASN A 144 7.61 -0.03 4.41
CA ASN A 144 6.27 -0.37 3.94
C ASN A 144 6.28 -1.59 2.99
N ILE A 145 7.27 -1.69 2.09
CA ILE A 145 7.42 -2.83 1.19
C ILE A 145 7.71 -4.12 1.97
N THR A 146 8.55 -4.05 3.00
CA THR A 146 8.82 -5.19 3.89
C THR A 146 7.54 -5.65 4.62
N GLN A 147 6.72 -4.70 5.06
CA GLN A 147 5.42 -5.00 5.67
C GLN A 147 4.46 -5.66 4.67
N ILE A 148 4.37 -5.15 3.44
CA ILE A 148 3.54 -5.74 2.37
C ILE A 148 3.98 -7.18 2.07
N ALA A 149 5.29 -7.46 2.01
CA ALA A 149 5.81 -8.82 1.81
C ALA A 149 5.40 -9.75 2.96
N SER A 150 5.48 -9.28 4.20
CA SER A 150 5.05 -10.02 5.39
C SER A 150 3.55 -10.32 5.37
N ASP A 151 2.73 -9.32 5.03
CA ASP A 151 1.27 -9.46 4.96
C ASP A 151 0.86 -10.42 3.83
N ALA A 152 1.54 -10.38 2.67
CA ALA A 152 1.32 -11.31 1.57
C ALA A 152 1.64 -12.75 1.98
N LYS A 153 2.74 -12.97 2.70
CA LYS A 153 3.08 -14.29 3.25
C LYS A 153 2.02 -14.79 4.23
N GLN A 154 1.62 -13.96 5.19
CA GLN A 154 0.58 -14.32 6.16
C GLN A 154 -0.75 -14.64 5.47
N LEU A 155 -1.10 -13.90 4.42
CA LEU A 155 -2.28 -14.19 3.60
C LEU A 155 -2.16 -15.56 2.91
N GLY A 156 -0.97 -15.92 2.40
CA GLY A 156 -0.68 -17.24 1.84
C GLY A 156 -0.92 -18.37 2.85
N ASP A 157 -0.41 -18.22 4.06
CA ASP A 157 -0.59 -19.20 5.15
C ASP A 157 -2.09 -19.34 5.52
N ASN A 158 -2.83 -18.23 5.61
CA ASN A 158 -4.26 -18.24 5.90
C ASN A 158 -5.07 -18.96 4.80
N ILE A 159 -4.71 -18.76 3.52
CA ILE A 159 -5.34 -19.43 2.38
C ILE A 159 -5.13 -20.96 2.49
N GLN A 160 -3.97 -21.42 2.91
CA GLN A 160 -3.71 -22.84 3.11
C GLN A 160 -4.56 -23.45 4.23
N VAL A 161 -4.77 -22.72 5.32
CA VAL A 161 -5.70 -23.11 6.39
C VAL A 161 -7.13 -23.21 5.88
N ILE A 162 -7.59 -22.24 5.08
CA ILE A 162 -8.93 -22.25 4.47
C ILE A 162 -9.08 -23.44 3.52
N ASP A 163 -8.09 -23.75 2.69
CA ASP A 163 -8.13 -24.91 1.78
C ASP A 163 -8.30 -26.23 2.56
N THR A 164 -7.59 -26.37 3.67
CA THR A 164 -7.71 -27.52 4.56
C THR A 164 -9.11 -27.61 5.18
N ALA A 165 -9.64 -26.52 5.71
CA ALA A 165 -10.98 -26.47 6.28
C ALA A 165 -12.07 -26.77 5.23
N MET A 166 -11.90 -26.30 3.98
CA MET A 166 -12.84 -26.61 2.89
C MET A 166 -12.86 -28.10 2.53
N LYS A 167 -11.71 -28.80 2.58
CA LYS A 167 -11.66 -30.26 2.40
C LYS A 167 -12.38 -31.01 3.53
N GLU A 168 -12.26 -30.53 4.76
CA GLU A 168 -13.01 -31.10 5.90
C GLU A 168 -14.53 -30.89 5.73
N VAL A 169 -14.97 -29.73 5.27
CA VAL A 169 -16.36 -29.43 4.93
C VAL A 169 -16.87 -30.35 3.82
N GLU A 170 -16.08 -30.55 2.75
CA GLU A 170 -16.42 -31.47 1.66
C GLU A 170 -16.62 -32.89 2.18
N THR A 171 -15.71 -33.39 3.01
CA THR A 171 -15.80 -34.72 3.65
C THR A 171 -17.04 -34.82 4.53
N SER A 172 -17.31 -33.80 5.34
CA SER A 172 -18.52 -33.77 6.20
C SER A 172 -19.80 -33.76 5.38
N ASN A 173 -19.85 -33.05 4.26
CA ASN A 173 -21.01 -33.06 3.35
C ASN A 173 -21.24 -34.44 2.72
N LEU A 174 -20.18 -35.17 2.35
CA LEU A 174 -20.30 -36.55 1.86
C LEU A 174 -20.90 -37.47 2.96
N HIS A 175 -20.47 -37.32 4.22
CA HIS A 175 -21.05 -38.05 5.33
C HIS A 175 -22.53 -37.71 5.55
N LEU A 176 -22.90 -36.43 5.42
CA LEU A 176 -24.32 -35.99 5.51
C LEU A 176 -25.18 -36.64 4.43
N VAL A 177 -24.71 -36.69 3.18
CA VAL A 177 -25.43 -37.35 2.07
C VAL A 177 -25.65 -38.81 2.39
N ASN A 178 -24.64 -39.57 2.84
CA ASN A 178 -24.76 -40.97 3.22
C ASN A 178 -25.74 -41.18 4.39
N ASN A 179 -25.74 -40.30 5.40
CA ASN A 179 -26.67 -40.35 6.50
C ASN A 179 -28.12 -40.10 6.05
N LEU A 180 -28.33 -39.16 5.09
CA LEU A 180 -29.65 -38.89 4.51
C LEU A 180 -30.18 -40.09 3.71
N GLU A 181 -29.32 -40.81 2.98
CA GLU A 181 -29.71 -42.07 2.32
C GLU A 181 -30.15 -43.12 3.34
N GLN A 182 -29.43 -43.27 4.45
CA GLN A 182 -29.83 -44.20 5.54
C GLN A 182 -31.19 -43.80 6.17
N VAL A 183 -31.39 -42.50 6.42
CA VAL A 183 -32.68 -41.99 6.92
C VAL A 183 -33.79 -42.28 5.94
N THR A 184 -33.57 -42.14 4.64
CA THR A 184 -34.57 -42.45 3.59
C THR A 184 -34.92 -43.93 3.62
N HIS A 185 -33.94 -44.82 3.77
CA HIS A 185 -34.20 -46.25 3.92
C HIS A 185 -35.03 -46.57 5.18
N ILE A 186 -34.68 -45.97 6.32
CA ILE A 186 -35.42 -46.17 7.59
C ILE A 186 -36.88 -45.70 7.44
N VAL A 187 -37.10 -44.54 6.79
CA VAL A 187 -38.46 -44.02 6.54
C VAL A 187 -39.26 -44.95 5.63
N SER A 188 -38.62 -45.53 4.59
CA SER A 188 -39.27 -46.53 3.73
C SER A 188 -39.69 -47.77 4.51
N ASP A 189 -38.76 -48.37 5.29
CA ASP A 189 -39.04 -49.52 6.15
C ASP A 189 -40.17 -49.25 7.16
N MET A 190 -40.17 -48.03 7.73
CA MET A 190 -41.20 -47.61 8.67
C MET A 190 -42.58 -47.50 7.99
N THR A 191 -42.62 -47.03 6.74
CA THR A 191 -43.83 -46.94 5.94
C THR A 191 -44.40 -48.33 5.66
N ASP A 192 -43.53 -49.29 5.29
CA ASP A 192 -43.96 -50.72 5.07
C ASP A 192 -44.47 -51.32 6.34
N ARG A 193 -43.82 -51.15 7.48
CA ARG A 193 -44.29 -51.66 8.79
C ARG A 193 -45.63 -51.05 9.24
N ILE A 194 -45.88 -49.79 8.92
CA ILE A 194 -47.16 -49.13 9.17
C ILE A 194 -48.24 -49.77 8.30
N ALA A 195 -47.96 -50.08 7.03
CA ALA A 195 -48.90 -50.78 6.15
C ALA A 195 -49.27 -52.21 6.70
N ASP A 196 -48.21 -52.93 7.10
CA ASP A 196 -48.43 -54.28 7.73
C ASP A 196 -49.25 -54.18 9.03
N SER A 197 -48.93 -53.16 9.87
CA SER A 197 -49.70 -52.95 11.12
C SER A 197 -51.17 -52.60 10.85
N ASN A 198 -51.47 -51.84 9.81
CA ASN A 198 -52.81 -51.49 9.38
C ASN A 198 -53.57 -52.76 8.87
N GLU A 199 -52.89 -53.64 8.12
CA GLU A 199 -53.48 -54.94 7.69
C GLU A 199 -53.80 -55.81 8.89
N ILE A 200 -52.85 -55.96 9.82
CA ILE A 200 -53.07 -56.73 11.05
C ILE A 200 -54.27 -56.17 11.87
N SER A 201 -54.31 -54.81 12.00
CA SER A 201 -55.43 -54.18 12.72
C SER A 201 -56.78 -54.44 12.04
N SER A 202 -56.82 -54.34 10.70
CA SER A 202 -58.04 -54.66 9.92
C SER A 202 -58.48 -56.11 10.11
N ARG A 203 -57.56 -57.05 10.07
CA ARG A 203 -57.83 -58.49 10.35
C ARG A 203 -58.32 -58.72 11.77
N MET A 204 -57.75 -58.01 12.75
CA MET A 204 -58.14 -58.07 14.14
C MET A 204 -59.63 -57.61 14.33
N VAL A 205 -59.94 -56.41 13.70
CA VAL A 205 -61.34 -55.92 13.72
C VAL A 205 -62.34 -56.95 13.11
N SER A 206 -61.98 -57.54 11.95
CA SER A 206 -62.78 -58.59 11.32
C SER A 206 -62.98 -59.76 12.22
N LYS A 207 -61.95 -60.25 12.93
CA LYS A 207 -62.02 -61.33 13.89
C LYS A 207 -62.86 -60.98 15.11
N TYR A 208 -62.84 -59.79 15.61
CA TYR A 208 -63.72 -59.31 16.67
C TYR A 208 -65.18 -59.28 16.22
N THR A 209 -65.48 -58.85 14.99
CA THR A 209 -66.83 -58.89 14.43
C THR A 209 -67.33 -60.31 14.29
N GLU A 210 -66.51 -61.22 13.73
CA GLU A 210 -66.86 -62.68 13.66
C GLU A 210 -67.11 -63.28 15.04
N SER A 211 -66.31 -62.93 16.05
CA SER A 211 -66.50 -63.40 17.43
C SER A 211 -67.79 -62.86 18.04
N ALA A 212 -68.13 -61.57 17.77
CA ALA A 212 -69.40 -61.00 18.26
C ALA A 212 -70.61 -61.68 17.62
N GLU A 213 -70.58 -62.00 16.30
CA GLU A 213 -71.62 -62.78 15.62
C GLU A 213 -71.78 -64.19 16.20
N ASN A 214 -70.63 -64.85 16.51
CA ASN A 214 -70.65 -66.19 17.16
C ASN A 214 -71.27 -66.12 18.57
N ILE A 215 -70.98 -65.11 19.36
CA ILE A 215 -71.55 -64.87 20.68
C ILE A 215 -73.08 -64.67 20.57
N ASP A 216 -73.52 -63.81 19.64
CA ASP A 216 -74.99 -63.62 19.41
C ASP A 216 -75.68 -64.92 19.00
N SER A 217 -75.02 -65.73 18.16
CA SER A 217 -75.50 -67.02 17.76
C SER A 217 -75.59 -68.00 18.94
N ILE A 218 -74.60 -68.04 19.83
CA ILE A 218 -74.60 -68.82 21.05
C ILE A 218 -75.72 -68.35 22.01
N GLU A 219 -75.89 -67.03 22.17
CA GLU A 219 -76.97 -66.48 22.99
C GLU A 219 -78.35 -66.90 22.48
N LYS A 220 -78.60 -66.90 21.16
CA LYS A 220 -79.84 -67.39 20.54
C LYS A 220 -80.07 -68.88 20.79
N VAL A 221 -79.01 -69.72 20.68
CA VAL A 221 -79.12 -71.14 20.95
C VAL A 221 -79.43 -71.40 22.43
N ILE A 222 -78.73 -70.69 23.33
CA ILE A 222 -79.01 -70.79 24.78
C ILE A 222 -80.45 -70.33 25.08
N GLY A 223 -80.88 -69.19 24.49
CA GLY A 223 -82.27 -68.73 24.64
C GLY A 223 -83.32 -69.75 24.18
N ALA A 224 -83.09 -70.40 23.03
CA ALA A 224 -83.97 -71.49 22.53
C ALA A 224 -83.93 -72.69 23.44
N LEU A 225 -82.78 -73.10 23.94
CA LEU A 225 -82.69 -74.25 24.90
C LEU A 225 -83.34 -73.93 26.23
N MET A 226 -83.20 -72.71 26.77
CA MET A 226 -83.91 -72.30 28.00
C MET A 226 -85.42 -72.24 27.80
N CYS A 227 -85.88 -71.90 26.62
CA CYS A 227 -87.32 -71.95 26.28
C CYS A 227 -87.85 -73.41 26.22
N GLU A 228 -87.13 -74.35 25.61
CA GLU A 228 -87.48 -75.77 25.57
C GLU A 228 -87.44 -76.45 26.93
N LEU A 229 -86.49 -76.05 27.79
CA LEU A 229 -86.37 -76.61 29.15
C LEU A 229 -87.33 -75.99 30.17
N GLY A 230 -88.20 -75.08 29.79
CA GLY A 230 -89.15 -74.45 30.65
C GLY A 230 -88.57 -73.55 31.76
N ILE A 231 -87.33 -73.18 31.66
CA ILE A 231 -86.56 -72.32 32.62
C ILE A 231 -86.68 -70.85 32.23
N GLY A 232 -87.69 -70.44 31.55
CA GLY A 232 -87.90 -69.10 31.06
C GLY A 232 -88.72 -68.22 31.99
N GLY A 233 -88.19 -67.93 33.15
CA GLY A 233 -88.91 -67.06 34.03
C GLY A 233 -88.10 -66.50 35.20
N PHE A 234 -86.96 -65.79 34.88
CA PHE A 234 -86.38 -64.80 35.79
C PHE A 234 -85.14 -64.14 35.13
N MET A 235 -85.27 -63.06 34.37
CA MET A 235 -84.25 -61.97 34.31
C MET A 235 -84.96 -60.71 33.88
N GLY A 236 -85.21 -59.85 34.84
CA GLY A 236 -85.65 -58.48 34.59
C GLY A 236 -84.61 -57.69 33.83
N THR A 237 -85.05 -56.96 32.86
CA THR A 237 -84.25 -55.94 32.15
C THR A 237 -83.91 -54.82 33.11
N GLU A 238 -82.69 -54.77 33.65
CA GLU A 238 -82.15 -53.54 34.19
C GLU A 238 -81.52 -52.74 33.05
N ASP A 239 -82.11 -51.58 32.83
CA ASP A 239 -81.60 -50.50 31.95
C ASP A 239 -80.15 -50.09 32.31
N ILE A 240 -79.20 -50.45 31.51
CA ILE A 240 -77.88 -49.82 31.57
C ILE A 240 -77.80 -48.70 30.50
N GLN A 241 -78.03 -47.48 30.95
CA GLN A 241 -77.75 -46.26 30.13
C GLN A 241 -76.24 -46.22 29.73
N PRO A 242 -75.90 -45.90 28.48
CA PRO A 242 -74.51 -45.69 28.10
C PRO A 242 -74.03 -44.27 28.59
N GLY A 243 -73.18 -44.30 29.63
CA GLY A 243 -72.48 -43.06 30.10
C GLY A 243 -71.53 -42.50 29.05
N MET A 244 -71.74 -41.25 28.73
CA MET A 244 -70.79 -40.37 28.06
C MET A 244 -69.45 -40.33 28.80
N LYS A 245 -68.35 -40.50 28.12
CA LYS A 245 -67.26 -39.52 27.94
C LYS A 245 -66.19 -40.12 27.00
#